data_436d7602ec7be8bc7c77c71ea74d89ba
#
_entry.id   436d7602ec7be8bc7c77c71ea74d89ba
#
_cell.length_a   1.000
_cell.length_b   1.000
_cell.length_c   1.000
_cell.angle_alpha   90.00
_cell.angle_beta   90.00
_cell.angle_gamma   90.00
#
_symmetry.space_group_name_H-M   'P 1'
#
loop_
_entity.id
_entity.type
_entity.pdbx_description
1 polymer ?
#
loop_
_entity_poly.entity_id
_entity_poly.type
_entity_poly.pdbx_seq_one_letter_code
_entity_poly.pdbx_strand_id
1 'polypeptide(L)'
;MSDGNDLISFIASMSGEGNLRVEENLGDGFVRLRVSEAERRQAKHDIQHVEDIVVEMLRNARDAGARNIYLATSKEEGVRTLLFLDDGSGVPEDMRDRIFDARVTSKLESMRMDKWGVHGRGMALFSIRQNTQTAEVVTSAQGGGSSFRVVVDTASLAERADQSTWPTASKDEDGILSCVKGPQNINRAV
;
A
#
# COMPACT_ATOMS: atom_id res chain seq x y z
N MET A 1 -8.65 -6.64 -32.05
CA MET A 1 -7.98 -6.92 -30.76
C MET A 1 -6.51 -6.45 -30.76
N SER A 2 -6.16 -5.35 -31.44
CA SER A 2 -4.78 -4.81 -31.47
C SER A 2 -4.62 -3.45 -30.78
N ASP A 3 -5.71 -2.77 -30.45
CA ASP A 3 -5.67 -1.37 -30.04
C ASP A 3 -5.11 -1.12 -28.62
N GLY A 4 -5.21 -2.10 -27.71
CA GLY A 4 -4.70 -1.94 -26.33
C GLY A 4 -3.18 -1.95 -26.22
N ASN A 5 -2.51 -2.70 -27.09
CA ASN A 5 -1.05 -2.82 -27.05
C ASN A 5 -0.34 -1.60 -27.67
N ASP A 6 -0.98 -0.95 -28.65
CA ASP A 6 -0.46 0.25 -29.30
C ASP A 6 -0.55 1.48 -28.37
N LEU A 7 -1.63 1.61 -27.60
CA LEU A 7 -1.79 2.70 -26.64
C LEU A 7 -0.76 2.60 -25.50
N ILE A 8 -0.50 1.39 -25.01
CA ILE A 8 0.49 1.12 -23.95
C ILE A 8 1.91 1.42 -24.43
N SER A 9 2.26 1.02 -25.68
CA SER A 9 3.57 1.32 -26.28
C SER A 9 3.74 2.81 -26.55
N PHE A 10 2.67 3.52 -26.91
CA PHE A 10 2.66 4.96 -27.10
C PHE A 10 2.88 5.72 -25.79
N ILE A 11 2.18 5.34 -24.72
CA ILE A 11 2.36 5.93 -23.37
C ILE A 11 3.78 5.68 -22.85
N ALA A 12 4.33 4.48 -23.02
CA ALA A 12 5.71 4.15 -22.64
C ALA A 12 6.74 4.98 -23.41
N SER A 13 6.48 5.32 -24.69
CA SER A 13 7.37 6.16 -25.50
C SER A 13 7.32 7.64 -25.11
N MET A 14 6.17 8.12 -24.63
CA MET A 14 5.96 9.52 -24.23
C MET A 14 6.52 9.83 -22.84
N SER A 15 6.60 8.84 -21.95
CA SER A 15 7.08 9.03 -20.56
C SER A 15 8.60 9.13 -20.44
N GLY A 16 9.36 8.92 -21.51
CA GLY A 16 10.84 8.93 -21.49
C GLY A 16 11.47 7.78 -20.69
N GLU A 17 10.67 6.96 -20.01
CA GLU A 17 11.10 5.78 -19.29
C GLU A 17 11.01 4.55 -20.19
N GLY A 18 12.04 4.25 -20.96
CA GLY A 18 12.13 3.07 -21.85
C GLY A 18 12.02 1.71 -21.13
N ASN A 19 11.74 1.73 -19.83
CA ASN A 19 11.64 0.53 -18.97
C ASN A 19 10.20 0.14 -18.60
N LEU A 20 9.18 0.91 -18.99
CA LEU A 20 7.77 0.58 -18.73
C LEU A 20 7.25 -0.42 -19.79
N ARG A 21 7.79 -1.64 -19.77
CA ARG A 21 7.26 -2.71 -20.62
C ARG A 21 6.26 -3.53 -19.86
N VAL A 22 5.03 -3.60 -20.38
CA VAL A 22 4.02 -4.54 -19.88
C VAL A 22 4.47 -5.95 -20.23
N GLU A 23 4.66 -6.79 -19.24
CA GLU A 23 4.98 -8.22 -19.41
C GLU A 23 3.71 -9.06 -19.53
N GLU A 24 2.68 -8.72 -18.76
CA GLU A 24 1.44 -9.48 -18.68
C GLU A 24 0.25 -8.57 -18.44
N ASN A 25 -0.83 -8.80 -19.17
CA ASN A 25 -2.15 -8.22 -18.87
C ASN A 25 -2.89 -9.19 -17.96
N LEU A 26 -3.26 -8.73 -16.75
CA LEU A 26 -3.85 -9.56 -15.70
C LEU A 26 -5.38 -9.50 -15.69
N GLY A 27 -5.99 -8.69 -16.56
CA GLY A 27 -7.43 -8.42 -16.56
C GLY A 27 -7.83 -7.29 -15.61
N ASP A 28 -9.09 -6.88 -15.66
CA ASP A 28 -9.71 -5.85 -14.81
C ASP A 28 -8.90 -4.55 -14.66
N GLY A 29 -8.17 -4.17 -15.71
CA GLY A 29 -7.30 -3.00 -15.73
C GLY A 29 -5.94 -3.19 -15.04
N PHE A 30 -5.64 -4.39 -14.54
CA PHE A 30 -4.35 -4.70 -13.94
C PHE A 30 -3.36 -5.21 -14.96
N VAL A 31 -2.12 -4.78 -14.81
CA VAL A 31 -0.98 -5.25 -15.61
C VAL A 31 0.21 -5.54 -14.72
N ARG A 32 1.08 -6.44 -15.17
CA ARG A 32 2.41 -6.61 -14.61
C ARG A 32 3.42 -5.93 -15.53
N LEU A 33 4.23 -5.06 -14.96
CA LEU A 33 5.34 -4.42 -15.66
C LEU A 33 6.64 -5.19 -15.43
N ARG A 34 7.55 -5.06 -16.36
CA ARG A 34 8.90 -5.61 -16.21
C ARG A 34 9.59 -5.02 -14.98
N VAL A 35 10.22 -5.88 -14.18
CA VAL A 35 10.97 -5.50 -12.98
C VAL A 35 12.41 -5.96 -13.09
N SER A 36 13.36 -5.09 -12.79
CA SER A 36 14.78 -5.44 -12.71
C SER A 36 15.14 -6.00 -11.34
N GLU A 37 16.23 -6.78 -11.27
CA GLU A 37 16.78 -7.26 -9.99
C GLU A 37 17.20 -6.10 -9.06
N ALA A 38 17.64 -4.97 -9.63
CA ALA A 38 17.98 -3.79 -8.85
C ALA A 38 16.74 -3.21 -8.14
N GLU A 39 15.61 -3.13 -8.83
CA GLU A 39 14.34 -2.66 -8.25
C GLU A 39 13.80 -3.63 -7.19
N ARG A 40 13.92 -4.95 -7.40
CA ARG A 40 13.55 -5.94 -6.37
C ARG A 40 14.40 -5.79 -5.11
N ARG A 41 15.70 -5.51 -5.26
CA ARG A 41 16.60 -5.26 -4.13
C ARG A 41 16.26 -3.95 -3.45
N GLN A 42 16.00 -2.89 -4.21
CA GLN A 42 15.61 -1.60 -3.68
C GLN A 42 14.32 -1.67 -2.86
N ALA A 43 13.33 -2.43 -3.32
CA ALA A 43 12.05 -2.61 -2.62
C ALA A 43 12.20 -3.11 -1.18
N LYS A 44 13.25 -3.88 -0.88
CA LYS A 44 13.55 -4.30 0.50
C LYS A 44 14.01 -3.15 1.41
N HIS A 45 14.47 -2.07 0.82
CA HIS A 45 14.96 -0.89 1.53
C HIS A 45 13.95 0.27 1.55
N ASP A 46 12.86 0.16 0.79
CA ASP A 46 11.85 1.21 0.71
C ASP A 46 11.00 1.31 1.98
N ILE A 47 10.88 0.21 2.73
CA ILE A 47 10.19 0.14 4.02
C ILE A 47 11.25 -0.04 5.11
N GLN A 48 11.48 0.98 5.91
CA GLN A 48 12.49 0.98 6.98
C GLN A 48 11.87 0.98 8.38
N HIS A 49 10.62 1.43 8.50
CA HIS A 49 9.88 1.52 9.74
C HIS A 49 8.42 1.12 9.52
N VAL A 50 7.75 0.77 10.60
CA VAL A 50 6.31 0.43 10.56
C VAL A 50 5.47 1.60 10.02
N GLU A 51 5.86 2.83 10.34
CA GLU A 51 5.18 4.04 9.86
C GLU A 51 5.26 4.22 8.35
N ASP A 52 6.31 3.71 7.69
CA ASP A 52 6.41 3.77 6.23
C ASP A 52 5.32 2.90 5.58
N ILE A 53 4.96 1.77 6.22
CA ILE A 53 3.81 0.95 5.79
C ILE A 53 2.52 1.77 5.83
N VAL A 54 2.31 2.51 6.93
CA VAL A 54 1.11 3.33 7.08
C VAL A 54 1.02 4.37 5.97
N VAL A 55 2.13 5.07 5.69
CA VAL A 55 2.19 6.09 4.63
C VAL A 55 1.84 5.47 3.26
N GLU A 56 2.45 4.34 2.92
CA GLU A 56 2.21 3.69 1.63
C GLU A 56 0.77 3.15 1.50
N MET A 57 0.19 2.61 2.59
CA MET A 57 -1.20 2.16 2.58
C MET A 57 -2.19 3.33 2.44
N LEU A 58 -1.94 4.46 3.10
CA LEU A 58 -2.75 5.68 2.94
C LEU A 58 -2.66 6.22 1.51
N ARG A 59 -1.48 6.22 0.90
CA ARG A 59 -1.28 6.60 -0.51
C ARG A 59 -2.06 5.68 -1.44
N ASN A 60 -2.00 4.36 -1.22
CA ASN A 60 -2.73 3.39 -2.02
C ASN A 60 -4.25 3.58 -1.94
N ALA A 61 -4.79 3.82 -0.73
CA ALA A 61 -6.21 4.09 -0.53
C ALA A 61 -6.64 5.40 -1.22
N ARG A 62 -5.87 6.50 -1.05
CA ARG A 62 -6.09 7.76 -1.76
C ARG A 62 -6.11 7.55 -3.27
N ASP A 63 -5.13 6.82 -3.80
CA ASP A 63 -5.00 6.55 -5.22
C ASP A 63 -6.10 5.60 -5.74
N ALA A 64 -6.73 4.81 -4.89
CA ALA A 64 -7.93 4.05 -5.17
C ALA A 64 -9.22 4.91 -5.10
N GLY A 65 -9.06 6.22 -4.85
CA GLY A 65 -10.17 7.17 -4.79
C GLY A 65 -10.97 7.11 -3.49
N ALA A 66 -10.41 6.54 -2.42
CA ALA A 66 -11.06 6.49 -1.13
C ALA A 66 -11.31 7.89 -0.57
N ARG A 67 -12.48 8.07 0.03
CA ARG A 67 -12.89 9.28 0.76
C ARG A 67 -12.74 9.11 2.26
N ASN A 68 -12.89 7.86 2.73
CA ASN A 68 -12.75 7.50 4.12
C ASN A 68 -11.74 6.37 4.25
N ILE A 69 -10.78 6.56 5.15
CA ILE A 69 -9.73 5.59 5.46
C ILE A 69 -9.69 5.42 6.97
N TYR A 70 -9.78 4.18 7.43
CA TYR A 70 -9.73 3.83 8.84
C TYR A 70 -8.49 2.98 9.09
N LEU A 71 -7.76 3.31 10.14
CA LEU A 71 -6.62 2.55 10.60
C LEU A 71 -6.89 2.10 12.04
N ALA A 72 -6.83 0.79 12.27
CA ALA A 72 -6.74 0.21 13.61
C ALA A 72 -5.39 -0.45 13.80
N THR A 73 -4.85 -0.40 15.01
CA THR A 73 -3.57 -1.01 15.32
C THR A 73 -3.56 -1.60 16.73
N SER A 74 -2.88 -2.75 16.86
CA SER A 74 -2.55 -3.34 18.16
C SER A 74 -1.08 -3.76 18.20
N LYS A 75 -0.53 -3.89 19.41
CA LYS A 75 0.81 -4.45 19.63
C LYS A 75 0.77 -5.44 20.78
N GLU A 76 1.19 -6.66 20.51
CA GLU A 76 1.27 -7.74 21.48
C GLU A 76 2.60 -8.46 21.30
N GLU A 77 3.34 -8.64 22.39
CA GLU A 77 4.62 -9.40 22.44
C GLU A 77 5.62 -9.03 21.32
N GLY A 78 5.71 -7.74 20.97
CA GLY A 78 6.61 -7.28 19.92
C GLY A 78 6.04 -7.40 18.51
N VAL A 79 4.84 -7.93 18.34
CA VAL A 79 4.15 -8.03 17.06
C VAL A 79 3.16 -6.88 16.91
N ARG A 80 3.33 -6.06 15.87
CA ARG A 80 2.40 -4.99 15.50
C ARG A 80 1.44 -5.49 14.43
N THR A 81 0.14 -5.39 14.70
CA THR A 81 -0.91 -5.61 13.69
C THR A 81 -1.48 -4.28 13.27
N LEU A 82 -1.58 -4.08 11.96
CA LEU A 82 -2.20 -2.93 11.31
C LEU A 82 -3.39 -3.42 10.48
N LEU A 83 -4.55 -2.81 10.69
CA LEU A 83 -5.75 -3.02 9.87
C LEU A 83 -6.11 -1.72 9.18
N PHE A 84 -6.17 -1.75 7.86
CA PHE A 84 -6.62 -0.64 7.03
C PHE A 84 -7.97 -0.99 6.43
N LEU A 85 -8.89 -0.05 6.45
CA LEU A 85 -10.17 -0.13 5.77
C LEU A 85 -10.38 1.14 4.98
N ASP A 86 -10.70 1.02 3.71
CA ASP A 86 -10.99 2.14 2.81
C ASP A 86 -12.26 1.89 2.02
N ASP A 87 -12.88 2.97 1.54
CA ASP A 87 -14.05 2.96 0.66
C ASP A 87 -13.69 3.25 -0.81
N GLY A 88 -12.48 2.91 -1.23
CA GLY A 88 -11.99 3.11 -2.59
C GLY A 88 -12.54 2.11 -3.62
N SER A 89 -11.87 2.01 -4.75
CA SER A 89 -12.29 1.16 -5.88
C SER A 89 -12.32 -0.35 -5.57
N GLY A 90 -11.68 -0.78 -4.48
CA GLY A 90 -11.55 -2.19 -4.13
C GLY A 90 -10.55 -2.95 -5.02
N VAL A 91 -10.41 -4.23 -4.72
CA VAL A 91 -9.53 -5.17 -5.42
C VAL A 91 -10.38 -6.37 -5.88
N PRO A 92 -10.33 -6.75 -7.17
CA PRO A 92 -10.97 -7.96 -7.66
C PRO A 92 -10.50 -9.21 -6.93
N GLU A 93 -11.34 -10.23 -6.82
CA GLU A 93 -11.05 -11.42 -6.02
C GLU A 93 -9.83 -12.19 -6.49
N ASP A 94 -9.68 -12.35 -7.80
CA ASP A 94 -8.55 -13.02 -8.46
C ASP A 94 -7.23 -12.23 -8.36
N MET A 95 -7.32 -10.93 -8.02
CA MET A 95 -6.17 -10.05 -7.86
C MET A 95 -5.68 -9.93 -6.41
N ARG A 96 -6.42 -10.42 -5.40
CA ARG A 96 -6.11 -10.19 -3.98
C ARG A 96 -4.69 -10.59 -3.56
N ASP A 97 -4.19 -11.70 -4.09
CA ASP A 97 -2.79 -12.12 -3.85
C ASP A 97 -1.81 -11.46 -4.82
N ARG A 98 -2.22 -11.29 -6.08
CA ARG A 98 -1.35 -10.80 -7.16
C ARG A 98 -0.96 -9.33 -7.02
N ILE A 99 -1.77 -8.51 -6.34
CA ILE A 99 -1.43 -7.09 -6.08
C ILE A 99 -0.17 -6.91 -5.24
N PHE A 100 0.26 -7.95 -4.52
CA PHE A 100 1.52 -7.96 -3.76
C PHE A 100 2.72 -8.42 -4.60
N ASP A 101 2.53 -8.79 -5.85
CA ASP A 101 3.63 -9.09 -6.77
C ASP A 101 4.32 -7.80 -7.22
N ALA A 102 5.62 -7.91 -7.52
CA ALA A 102 6.39 -6.78 -7.98
C ALA A 102 5.84 -6.22 -9.31
N ARG A 103 5.65 -4.90 -9.34
CA ARG A 103 5.22 -4.19 -10.54
C ARG A 103 3.81 -4.55 -11.06
N VAL A 104 2.95 -5.09 -10.19
CA VAL A 104 1.52 -5.22 -10.49
C VAL A 104 0.83 -3.90 -10.16
N THR A 105 0.10 -3.35 -11.12
CA THR A 105 -0.59 -2.05 -10.98
C THR A 105 -1.81 -1.98 -11.87
N SER A 106 -2.85 -1.29 -11.41
CA SER A 106 -4.02 -0.87 -12.21
C SER A 106 -3.93 0.60 -12.67
N LYS A 107 -2.81 1.27 -12.38
CA LYS A 107 -2.67 2.74 -12.44
C LYS A 107 -1.73 3.21 -13.55
N LEU A 108 -1.73 2.55 -14.71
CA LEU A 108 -0.88 2.96 -15.84
C LEU A 108 -1.10 4.41 -16.28
N GLU A 109 -2.36 4.87 -16.24
CA GLU A 109 -2.73 6.24 -16.68
C GLU A 109 -2.50 7.30 -15.59
N SER A 110 -2.34 6.91 -14.33
CA SER A 110 -2.20 7.82 -13.19
C SER A 110 -0.81 7.85 -12.56
N MET A 111 0.22 7.42 -13.29
CA MET A 111 1.59 7.61 -12.82
C MET A 111 1.86 9.11 -12.70
N ARG A 112 1.71 9.65 -11.50
CA ARG A 112 1.96 11.06 -11.19
C ARG A 112 3.33 11.19 -10.56
N MET A 113 4.12 12.12 -11.10
CA MET A 113 5.25 12.68 -10.37
C MET A 113 4.68 13.69 -9.38
N ASP A 114 4.78 13.41 -8.10
CA ASP A 114 4.61 14.44 -7.09
C ASP A 114 5.98 14.96 -6.63
N LYS A 115 5.97 15.98 -5.75
CA LYS A 115 7.21 16.56 -5.22
C LYS A 115 8.10 15.57 -4.43
N TRP A 116 7.63 14.34 -4.21
CA TRP A 116 8.30 13.27 -3.46
C TRP A 116 8.81 12.13 -4.34
N GLY A 117 8.64 12.21 -5.65
CA GLY A 117 9.10 11.22 -6.62
C GLY A 117 7.97 10.58 -7.45
N VAL A 118 8.34 9.60 -8.26
CA VAL A 118 7.38 8.85 -9.10
C VAL A 118 6.72 7.79 -8.24
N HIS A 119 5.43 7.97 -7.92
CA HIS A 119 4.60 6.98 -7.23
C HIS A 119 3.72 6.21 -8.24
N GLY A 120 3.22 5.03 -7.84
CA GLY A 120 2.34 4.21 -8.67
C GLY A 120 3.06 3.13 -9.50
N ARG A 121 4.33 2.86 -9.23
CA ARG A 121 5.11 1.83 -9.95
C ARG A 121 4.73 0.38 -9.63
N GLY A 122 3.73 0.14 -8.78
CA GLY A 122 3.34 -1.21 -8.36
C GLY A 122 4.38 -1.91 -7.48
N MET A 123 5.19 -1.15 -6.74
CA MET A 123 6.22 -1.71 -5.86
C MET A 123 5.87 -1.61 -4.37
N ALA A 124 4.98 -0.69 -3.95
CA ALA A 124 4.71 -0.43 -2.54
C ALA A 124 4.18 -1.66 -1.80
N LEU A 125 3.14 -2.33 -2.32
CA LEU A 125 2.58 -3.53 -1.70
C LEU A 125 3.59 -4.70 -1.71
N PHE A 126 4.37 -4.83 -2.78
CA PHE A 126 5.46 -5.80 -2.82
C PHE A 126 6.51 -5.50 -1.74
N SER A 127 6.94 -4.24 -1.58
CA SER A 127 7.89 -3.82 -0.54
C SER A 127 7.34 -4.10 0.87
N ILE A 128 6.07 -3.83 1.12
CA ILE A 128 5.40 -4.15 2.38
C ILE A 128 5.47 -5.66 2.64
N ARG A 129 5.07 -6.49 1.66
CA ARG A 129 5.05 -7.95 1.81
C ARG A 129 6.45 -8.53 2.06
N GLN A 130 7.51 -7.94 1.48
CA GLN A 130 8.89 -8.38 1.68
C GLN A 130 9.45 -8.07 3.08
N ASN A 131 8.87 -7.10 3.79
CA ASN A 131 9.36 -6.60 5.07
C ASN A 131 8.43 -6.94 6.26
N THR A 132 7.39 -7.75 6.04
CA THR A 132 6.39 -8.08 7.06
C THR A 132 6.18 -9.57 7.17
N GLN A 133 5.67 -10.03 8.32
CA GLN A 133 5.29 -11.44 8.51
C GLN A 133 4.09 -11.81 7.63
N THR A 134 3.13 -10.89 7.53
CA THR A 134 1.91 -11.06 6.72
C THR A 134 1.50 -9.72 6.14
N ALA A 135 1.13 -9.74 4.86
CA ALA A 135 0.40 -8.65 4.20
C ALA A 135 -0.66 -9.29 3.30
N GLU A 136 -1.91 -9.02 3.58
CA GLU A 136 -3.03 -9.66 2.90
C GLU A 136 -4.24 -8.75 2.73
N VAL A 137 -5.06 -9.02 1.75
CA VAL A 137 -6.41 -8.47 1.61
C VAL A 137 -7.36 -9.36 2.42
N VAL A 138 -7.91 -8.82 3.50
CA VAL A 138 -8.88 -9.55 4.35
C VAL A 138 -10.22 -9.68 3.64
N THR A 139 -10.69 -8.55 3.10
CA THR A 139 -11.91 -8.49 2.27
C THR A 139 -11.79 -7.33 1.30
N SER A 140 -12.39 -7.49 0.15
CA SER A 140 -12.51 -6.42 -0.84
C SER A 140 -13.63 -6.76 -1.81
N ALA A 141 -14.28 -5.73 -2.34
CA ALA A 141 -15.24 -5.85 -3.41
C ALA A 141 -14.97 -4.75 -4.43
N GLN A 142 -15.05 -5.08 -5.71
CA GLN A 142 -14.90 -4.09 -6.77
C GLN A 142 -15.96 -2.98 -6.62
N GLY A 143 -15.49 -1.73 -6.49
CA GLY A 143 -16.34 -0.58 -6.18
C GLY A 143 -16.86 -0.50 -4.75
N GLY A 144 -16.45 -1.41 -3.86
CA GLY A 144 -16.92 -1.51 -2.47
C GLY A 144 -15.85 -1.33 -1.40
N GLY A 145 -14.66 -0.88 -1.79
CA GLY A 145 -13.55 -0.65 -0.87
C GLY A 145 -12.73 -1.90 -0.55
N SER A 146 -11.77 -1.76 0.33
CA SER A 146 -10.82 -2.81 0.72
C SER A 146 -10.54 -2.82 2.21
N SER A 147 -10.23 -4.00 2.74
CA SER A 147 -9.64 -4.18 4.06
C SER A 147 -8.34 -4.96 3.94
N PHE A 148 -7.27 -4.39 4.49
CA PHE A 148 -5.94 -5.00 4.52
C PHE A 148 -5.51 -5.29 5.94
N ARG A 149 -4.81 -6.41 6.12
CA ARG A 149 -4.10 -6.73 7.36
C ARG A 149 -2.61 -6.84 7.10
N VAL A 150 -1.83 -6.15 7.92
CA VAL A 150 -0.37 -6.24 7.90
C VAL A 150 0.11 -6.58 9.30
N VAL A 151 0.95 -7.62 9.41
CA VAL A 151 1.53 -8.09 10.68
C VAL A 151 3.03 -7.95 10.61
N VAL A 152 3.60 -7.25 11.59
CA VAL A 152 5.00 -6.87 11.63
C VAL A 152 5.64 -7.33 12.93
N ASP A 153 6.76 -8.02 12.84
CA ASP A 153 7.66 -8.22 13.96
C ASP A 153 8.51 -6.95 14.15
N THR A 154 8.30 -6.25 15.27
CA THR A 154 9.00 -4.99 15.55
C THR A 154 10.49 -5.17 15.91
N ALA A 155 10.96 -6.42 16.06
CA ALA A 155 12.39 -6.71 16.16
C ALA A 155 13.08 -6.70 14.78
N SER A 156 12.34 -7.08 13.72
CA SER A 156 12.86 -7.09 12.34
C SER A 156 12.63 -5.77 11.61
N LEU A 157 11.49 -5.13 11.84
CA LEU A 157 11.15 -3.81 11.30
C LEU A 157 10.77 -2.88 12.44
N ALA A 158 11.68 -1.99 12.81
CA ALA A 158 11.50 -1.13 13.97
C ALA A 158 10.36 -0.11 13.76
N GLU A 159 9.76 0.28 14.87
CA GLU A 159 8.91 1.48 14.94
C GLU A 159 9.81 2.69 15.18
N ARG A 160 9.38 3.89 14.76
CA ARG A 160 10.13 5.12 15.01
C ARG A 160 10.18 5.43 16.51
N ALA A 161 11.21 6.18 16.93
CA ALA A 161 11.50 6.43 18.35
C ALA A 161 10.37 7.14 19.12
N ASP A 162 9.50 7.89 18.43
CA ASP A 162 8.38 8.62 19.03
C ASP A 162 7.06 7.85 19.01
N GLN A 163 7.09 6.56 19.31
CA GLN A 163 5.90 5.68 19.48
C GLN A 163 4.84 6.24 20.42
N SER A 164 5.21 7.21 21.27
CA SER A 164 4.25 7.93 22.11
C SER A 164 3.09 8.58 21.33
N THR A 165 3.21 8.65 19.99
CA THR A 165 2.19 9.18 19.09
C THR A 165 1.22 8.12 18.54
N TRP A 166 1.47 6.82 18.76
CA TRP A 166 0.53 5.78 18.41
C TRP A 166 -0.80 5.96 19.16
N PRO A 167 -1.94 5.64 18.53
CA PRO A 167 -3.23 5.72 19.20
C PRO A 167 -3.21 4.89 20.46
N THR A 168 -3.59 5.51 21.56
CA THR A 168 -3.78 4.83 22.84
C THR A 168 -5.24 5.00 23.23
N ALA A 169 -5.97 3.91 23.35
CA ALA A 169 -7.33 3.92 23.86
C ALA A 169 -7.34 3.58 25.35
N SER A 170 -8.15 4.29 26.13
CA SER A 170 -8.49 3.92 27.50
C SER A 170 -10.00 3.77 27.63
N LYS A 171 -10.44 2.92 28.54
CA LYS A 171 -11.83 2.84 28.98
C LYS A 171 -12.01 3.78 30.18
N ASP A 172 -13.05 4.58 30.14
CA ASP A 172 -13.51 5.32 31.31
C ASP A 172 -14.28 4.43 32.30
N GLU A 173 -14.77 5.03 33.40
CA GLU A 173 -15.52 4.33 34.42
C GLU A 173 -16.82 3.69 33.90
N ASP A 174 -17.39 4.23 32.84
CA ASP A 174 -18.58 3.73 32.14
C ASP A 174 -18.26 2.67 31.07
N GLY A 175 -16.99 2.33 30.89
CA GLY A 175 -16.49 1.37 29.91
C GLY A 175 -16.44 1.89 28.48
N ILE A 176 -16.62 3.20 28.26
CA ILE A 176 -16.56 3.84 26.96
C ILE A 176 -15.08 3.98 26.54
N LEU A 177 -14.78 3.49 25.35
CA LEU A 177 -13.44 3.63 24.76
C LEU A 177 -13.25 5.06 24.24
N SER A 178 -12.23 5.73 24.76
CA SER A 178 -11.79 7.03 24.27
C SER A 178 -10.33 6.99 23.81
N CYS A 179 -10.00 7.70 22.77
CA CYS A 179 -8.62 7.86 22.32
C CYS A 179 -7.94 8.93 23.15
N VAL A 180 -7.01 8.53 24.03
CA VAL A 180 -6.31 9.44 24.94
C VAL A 180 -5.13 10.10 24.25
N LYS A 181 -4.56 9.47 23.21
CA LYS A 181 -3.40 9.96 22.47
C LYS A 181 -3.53 9.61 21.00
N GLY A 182 -3.46 10.61 20.16
CA GLY A 182 -3.53 10.43 18.71
C GLY A 182 -2.17 10.23 18.06
N PRO A 183 -2.12 9.62 16.85
CA PRO A 183 -0.89 9.40 16.11
C PRO A 183 -0.46 10.68 15.39
N GLN A 184 0.30 11.53 16.06
CA GLN A 184 0.82 12.76 15.44
C GLN A 184 1.68 12.46 14.19
N ASN A 185 2.38 11.32 14.15
CA ASN A 185 3.15 10.90 13.01
C ASN A 185 2.29 10.59 11.79
N ILE A 186 1.13 9.95 11.99
CA ILE A 186 0.18 9.67 10.92
C ILE A 186 -0.43 10.98 10.40
N ASN A 187 -0.79 11.90 11.29
CA ASN A 187 -1.31 13.20 10.90
C ASN A 187 -0.31 14.04 10.09
N ARG A 188 0.99 13.84 10.27
CA ARG A 188 2.04 14.49 9.47
C ARG A 188 2.29 13.81 8.14
N ALA A 189 1.88 12.55 7.99
CA ALA A 189 2.03 11.77 6.78
C ALA A 189 0.88 11.98 5.78
N VAL A 190 -0.26 12.48 6.23
CA VAL A 190 -1.43 12.86 5.43
C VAL A 190 -1.34 14.32 5.04
#